data_fc52b5d183f5024f62791ba8f12759d8
#
_entry.id   fc52b5d183f5024f62791ba8f12759d8
#
_cell.length_a   1.000
_cell.length_b   1.000
_cell.length_c   1.000
_cell.angle_alpha   90.00
_cell.angle_beta   90.00
_cell.angle_gamma   90.00
#
_symmetry.space_group_name_H-M   'P 1'
#
loop_
_entity.id
_entity.type
_entity.pdbx_description
1 polymer ?
#
loop_
_entity_poly.entity_id
_entity_poly.type
_entity_poly.pdbx_seq_one_letter_code
_entity_poly.pdbx_strand_id
1 'polypeptide(L)'
;AQQAFLVTSAERADEFLVHTLPYVAERQRLRVLAARILRRGGAEIGGRQSDTARLSEPEYNLYYDTRLRVLHFTDLEDGDLIEISYVLSETAEANETGPYEGGIVHLGHSVPTALTEVELSGPEGQLPRWELVNLAGEPTRDEDSDGTVHLSWSWRELKPAPADQPPAPRELTMPYLVYSNHPEWGDLATWYERHTAPRVRSSHQVEELSQRLTEGVTDRMERIDRIYRFVTMDIEYVGLEFGEHRFRPFSADWVLNHRIGDCKDKATLLVALYRAIDIPARLVMVRTAERGVPANRLAVLENFNHAIAYLPEDDLWLDGTASGHAMFPPPTMIQGAQVLVVDGPESRPQITSSPGGGLARSRYRLSRADDGVVELEVRTEDTGEAADRRRVQIAGSRDPRRIARWLQSQFPGADLVEDPELRLVPGQDPALVELRAEVSRSALLGAGGIRSFPGEVD
;
A
#
# COMPACT_ATOMS: atom_id res chain seq x y z
N ALA A 1 -13.06 -5.12 -22.04
CA ALA A 1 -13.23 -6.30 -21.18
C ALA A 1 -14.66 -6.81 -21.24
N GLN A 2 -14.84 -8.12 -21.15
CA GLN A 2 -16.13 -8.78 -21.01
C GLN A 2 -16.04 -9.81 -19.87
N GLN A 3 -17.05 -9.88 -19.04
CA GLN A 3 -17.19 -10.84 -17.96
C GLN A 3 -18.60 -11.43 -17.98
N ALA A 4 -18.70 -12.72 -17.68
CA ALA A 4 -19.98 -13.39 -17.54
C ALA A 4 -19.95 -14.28 -16.30
N PHE A 5 -20.98 -14.18 -15.45
CA PHE A 5 -21.10 -14.90 -14.19
C PHE A 5 -22.37 -15.75 -14.20
N LEU A 6 -22.21 -17.06 -14.11
CA LEU A 6 -23.35 -17.98 -13.95
C LEU A 6 -23.76 -18.04 -12.48
N VAL A 7 -24.97 -17.66 -12.18
CA VAL A 7 -25.59 -17.77 -10.86
C VAL A 7 -25.99 -19.20 -10.59
N THR A 8 -25.24 -19.92 -9.78
CA THR A 8 -25.53 -21.31 -9.42
C THR A 8 -26.45 -21.43 -8.20
N SER A 9 -26.52 -20.38 -7.38
CA SER A 9 -27.45 -20.26 -6.24
C SER A 9 -27.77 -18.77 -6.02
N ALA A 10 -29.02 -18.40 -6.19
CA ALA A 10 -29.49 -17.04 -5.96
C ALA A 10 -29.39 -16.61 -4.49
N GLU A 11 -29.58 -17.54 -3.55
CA GLU A 11 -29.43 -17.29 -2.10
C GLU A 11 -28.00 -16.89 -1.69
N ARG A 12 -27.00 -17.22 -2.51
CA ARG A 12 -25.56 -16.95 -2.29
C ARG A 12 -24.98 -15.94 -3.25
N ALA A 13 -25.83 -15.30 -4.05
CA ALA A 13 -25.39 -14.39 -5.11
C ALA A 13 -25.24 -12.93 -4.67
N ASP A 14 -25.31 -12.62 -3.36
CA ASP A 14 -25.23 -11.25 -2.85
C ASP A 14 -23.97 -10.51 -3.32
N GLU A 15 -22.84 -11.20 -3.43
CA GLU A 15 -21.57 -10.63 -3.92
C GLU A 15 -21.63 -10.23 -5.41
N PHE A 16 -22.57 -10.74 -6.17
CA PHE A 16 -22.76 -10.44 -7.60
C PHE A 16 -23.85 -9.39 -7.88
N LEU A 17 -24.55 -8.93 -6.85
CA LEU A 17 -25.57 -7.90 -6.99
C LEU A 17 -25.00 -6.52 -7.35
N VAL A 18 -23.73 -6.29 -6.98
CA VAL A 18 -23.07 -5.00 -7.21
C VAL A 18 -21.68 -5.23 -7.80
N HIS A 19 -21.45 -4.66 -8.99
CA HIS A 19 -20.14 -4.62 -9.62
C HIS A 19 -19.67 -3.19 -9.78
N THR A 20 -18.39 -2.97 -9.56
CA THR A 20 -17.78 -1.65 -9.68
C THR A 20 -16.72 -1.64 -10.77
N LEU A 21 -16.76 -0.64 -11.61
CA LEU A 21 -15.78 -0.41 -12.68
C LEU A 21 -15.05 0.91 -12.36
N PRO A 22 -13.80 0.85 -11.86
CA PRO A 22 -13.02 2.04 -11.58
C PRO A 22 -12.51 2.69 -12.85
N TYR A 23 -12.49 4.01 -12.91
CA TYR A 23 -11.89 4.79 -13.99
C TYR A 23 -11.47 6.18 -13.51
N VAL A 24 -10.43 6.73 -14.12
CA VAL A 24 -9.91 8.08 -13.85
C VAL A 24 -10.58 9.06 -14.81
N ALA A 25 -11.57 9.82 -14.32
CA ALA A 25 -12.50 10.58 -15.16
C ALA A 25 -11.84 11.63 -16.07
N GLU A 26 -10.67 12.19 -15.68
CA GLU A 26 -9.95 13.20 -16.45
C GLU A 26 -9.05 12.61 -17.55
N ARG A 27 -8.69 11.33 -17.41
CA ARG A 27 -7.76 10.61 -18.32
C ARG A 27 -8.40 9.46 -19.07
N GLN A 28 -9.52 8.93 -18.58
CA GLN A 28 -10.13 7.73 -19.09
C GLN A 28 -11.59 7.94 -19.43
N ARG A 29 -12.04 7.27 -20.48
CA ARG A 29 -13.44 7.15 -20.85
C ARG A 29 -13.89 5.72 -20.65
N LEU A 30 -14.80 5.51 -19.71
CA LEU A 30 -15.47 4.24 -19.50
C LEU A 30 -16.78 4.19 -20.29
N ARG A 31 -16.90 3.23 -21.19
CA ARG A 31 -18.15 2.95 -21.93
C ARG A 31 -18.60 1.54 -21.62
N VAL A 32 -19.70 1.41 -20.89
CA VAL A 32 -20.35 0.12 -20.65
C VAL A 32 -21.11 -0.27 -21.92
N LEU A 33 -20.80 -1.42 -22.49
CA LEU A 33 -21.42 -1.97 -23.69
C LEU A 33 -22.59 -2.89 -23.33
N ALA A 34 -22.45 -3.68 -22.28
CA ALA A 34 -23.51 -4.52 -21.73
C ALA A 34 -23.40 -4.54 -20.19
N ALA A 35 -24.54 -4.49 -19.53
CA ALA A 35 -24.73 -4.77 -18.11
C ALA A 35 -26.15 -5.35 -17.98
N ARG A 36 -26.28 -6.68 -17.99
CA ARG A 36 -27.58 -7.34 -18.06
C ARG A 36 -27.57 -8.72 -17.43
N ILE A 37 -28.75 -9.18 -17.08
CA ILE A 37 -29.05 -10.55 -16.69
C ILE A 37 -29.70 -11.24 -17.89
N LEU A 38 -29.15 -12.37 -18.28
CA LEU A 38 -29.70 -13.27 -19.29
C LEU A 38 -30.37 -14.46 -18.59
N ARG A 39 -31.69 -14.55 -18.67
CA ARG A 39 -32.46 -15.65 -18.06
C ARG A 39 -32.50 -16.87 -18.94
N ARG A 40 -32.67 -18.05 -18.37
CA ARG A 40 -32.81 -19.32 -19.11
C ARG A 40 -33.94 -19.30 -20.13
N GLY A 41 -35.01 -18.53 -19.93
CA GLY A 41 -36.11 -18.34 -20.83
C GLY A 41 -35.91 -17.36 -21.98
N GLY A 42 -34.69 -16.80 -22.11
CA GLY A 42 -34.33 -15.81 -23.14
C GLY A 42 -34.72 -14.37 -22.81
N ALA A 43 -35.25 -14.11 -21.61
CA ALA A 43 -35.51 -12.74 -21.16
C ALA A 43 -34.20 -12.04 -20.77
N GLU A 44 -34.09 -10.76 -21.14
CA GLU A 44 -32.99 -9.88 -20.75
C GLU A 44 -33.51 -8.82 -19.79
N ILE A 45 -32.76 -8.63 -18.65
CA ILE A 45 -33.04 -7.61 -17.65
C ILE A 45 -31.84 -6.71 -17.57
N GLY A 46 -31.97 -5.43 -17.89
CA GLY A 46 -30.88 -4.46 -17.81
C GLY A 46 -30.50 -4.17 -16.36
N GLY A 47 -29.20 -4.17 -16.07
CA GLY A 47 -28.66 -3.69 -14.81
C GLY A 47 -28.79 -2.17 -14.69
N ARG A 48 -29.07 -1.67 -13.48
CA ARG A 48 -29.09 -0.23 -13.21
C ARG A 48 -27.66 0.28 -13.05
N GLN A 49 -27.35 1.39 -13.70
CA GLN A 49 -26.05 2.03 -13.62
C GLN A 49 -26.12 3.32 -12.81
N SER A 50 -25.13 3.56 -11.99
CA SER A 50 -24.93 4.83 -11.28
C SER A 50 -23.45 5.14 -11.20
N ASP A 51 -23.10 6.42 -11.16
CA ASP A 51 -21.74 6.84 -10.84
C ASP A 51 -21.70 7.22 -9.36
N THR A 52 -20.67 6.72 -8.67
CA THR A 52 -20.36 7.22 -7.35
C THR A 52 -19.51 8.48 -7.45
N ALA A 53 -19.48 9.23 -6.37
CA ALA A 53 -18.46 10.24 -6.13
C ALA A 53 -17.05 9.62 -6.19
N ARG A 54 -16.02 10.47 -6.18
CA ARG A 54 -14.61 10.06 -6.16
C ARG A 54 -14.37 8.99 -5.10
N LEU A 55 -13.62 7.97 -5.48
CA LEU A 55 -13.06 7.05 -4.50
C LEU A 55 -12.08 7.86 -3.62
N SER A 56 -12.30 7.87 -2.33
CA SER A 56 -11.43 8.55 -1.35
C SER A 56 -11.46 7.76 -0.06
N GLU A 57 -10.35 7.76 0.63
CA GLU A 57 -10.17 7.11 1.94
C GLU A 57 -9.77 8.18 2.96
N PRO A 58 -10.72 9.05 3.36
CA PRO A 58 -10.43 10.20 4.23
C PRO A 58 -9.87 9.79 5.61
N GLU A 59 -10.21 8.60 6.09
CA GLU A 59 -9.66 8.03 7.32
C GLU A 59 -8.14 7.78 7.25
N TYR A 60 -7.58 7.66 6.03
CA TYR A 60 -6.15 7.54 5.75
C TYR A 60 -5.56 8.79 5.10
N ASN A 61 -6.34 9.87 4.98
CA ASN A 61 -5.98 11.10 4.25
C ASN A 61 -5.60 10.85 2.78
N LEU A 62 -6.26 9.88 2.13
CA LEU A 62 -6.02 9.54 0.72
C LEU A 62 -7.18 10.01 -0.15
N TYR A 63 -6.86 10.79 -1.17
CA TYR A 63 -7.81 11.40 -2.09
C TYR A 63 -7.44 11.08 -3.54
N TYR A 64 -8.39 10.52 -4.29
CA TYR A 64 -8.20 10.07 -5.67
C TYR A 64 -9.15 10.80 -6.63
N ASP A 65 -8.77 10.90 -7.91
CA ASP A 65 -9.66 11.29 -9.01
C ASP A 65 -10.40 10.09 -9.61
N THR A 66 -10.15 8.91 -9.10
CA THR A 66 -10.84 7.68 -9.52
C THR A 66 -12.32 7.75 -9.17
N ARG A 67 -13.15 7.43 -10.13
CA ARG A 67 -14.59 7.24 -9.98
C ARG A 67 -14.95 5.77 -10.12
N LEU A 68 -16.07 5.39 -9.55
CA LEU A 68 -16.63 4.05 -9.72
C LEU A 68 -17.94 4.15 -10.50
N ARG A 69 -18.02 3.48 -11.64
CA ARG A 69 -19.29 3.13 -12.25
C ARG A 69 -19.82 1.90 -11.50
N VAL A 70 -20.97 2.05 -10.87
CA VAL A 70 -21.60 0.96 -10.11
C VAL A 70 -22.71 0.37 -10.95
N LEU A 71 -22.64 -0.95 -11.14
CA LEU A 71 -23.65 -1.73 -11.83
C LEU A 71 -24.43 -2.52 -10.78
N HIS A 72 -25.74 -2.34 -10.76
CA HIS A 72 -26.64 -3.01 -9.82
C HIS A 72 -27.49 -4.03 -10.58
N PHE A 73 -27.51 -5.24 -10.08
CA PHE A 73 -28.36 -6.33 -10.54
C PHE A 73 -29.31 -6.72 -9.40
N THR A 74 -30.54 -7.03 -9.73
CA THR A 74 -31.57 -7.41 -8.76
C THR A 74 -32.34 -8.63 -9.27
N ASP A 75 -33.03 -9.30 -8.36
CA ASP A 75 -33.93 -10.39 -8.68
C ASP A 75 -33.23 -11.56 -9.41
N LEU A 76 -32.00 -11.92 -8.96
CA LEU A 76 -31.27 -13.03 -9.53
C LEU A 76 -31.95 -14.36 -9.23
N GLU A 77 -31.97 -15.24 -10.23
CA GLU A 77 -32.51 -16.61 -10.14
C GLU A 77 -31.40 -17.64 -10.43
N ASP A 78 -31.59 -18.85 -9.97
CA ASP A 78 -30.69 -19.97 -10.27
C ASP A 78 -30.61 -20.21 -11.77
N GLY A 79 -29.42 -20.18 -12.31
CA GLY A 79 -29.14 -20.35 -13.74
C GLY A 79 -29.19 -19.07 -14.58
N ASP A 80 -29.33 -17.90 -13.94
CA ASP A 80 -29.14 -16.62 -14.61
C ASP A 80 -27.65 -16.44 -14.96
N LEU A 81 -27.41 -15.73 -16.08
CA LEU A 81 -26.08 -15.30 -16.49
C LEU A 81 -26.00 -13.78 -16.42
N ILE A 82 -25.14 -13.26 -15.56
CA ILE A 82 -24.82 -11.82 -15.51
C ILE A 82 -23.74 -11.55 -16.55
N GLU A 83 -24.02 -10.67 -17.51
CA GLU A 83 -23.06 -10.21 -18.51
C GLU A 83 -22.67 -8.75 -18.25
N ILE A 84 -21.36 -8.49 -18.18
CA ILE A 84 -20.76 -7.16 -18.08
C ILE A 84 -19.74 -7.02 -19.20
N SER A 85 -19.91 -6.04 -20.06
CA SER A 85 -18.95 -5.72 -21.13
C SER A 85 -18.69 -4.22 -21.16
N TYR A 86 -17.44 -3.82 -21.24
CA TYR A 86 -17.06 -2.42 -21.27
C TYR A 86 -15.76 -2.18 -22.02
N VAL A 87 -15.58 -0.93 -22.44
CA VAL A 87 -14.32 -0.38 -22.95
C VAL A 87 -13.86 0.74 -22.04
N LEU A 88 -12.62 0.65 -21.63
CA LEU A 88 -11.89 1.71 -20.95
C LEU A 88 -10.82 2.23 -21.90
N SER A 89 -10.89 3.50 -22.28
CA SER A 89 -9.96 4.13 -23.21
C SER A 89 -9.21 5.25 -22.51
N GLU A 90 -7.88 5.32 -22.69
CA GLU A 90 -7.11 6.49 -22.30
C GLU A 90 -7.46 7.66 -23.23
N THR A 91 -7.61 8.86 -22.67
CA THR A 91 -7.70 10.10 -23.42
C THR A 91 -6.29 10.63 -23.70
N ALA A 92 -6.02 10.98 -24.94
CA ALA A 92 -4.68 11.27 -25.47
C ALA A 92 -4.07 12.62 -25.00
N GLU A 93 -4.37 13.12 -23.82
CA GLU A 93 -3.60 14.24 -23.27
C GLU A 93 -2.27 13.72 -22.74
N ALA A 94 -1.26 13.97 -23.54
CA ALA A 94 0.05 13.39 -23.53
C ALA A 94 0.75 13.46 -22.17
N ASN A 95 1.34 12.37 -21.76
CA ASN A 95 2.49 12.36 -20.89
C ASN A 95 3.64 13.12 -21.58
N GLU A 96 4.09 14.25 -21.03
CA GLU A 96 5.21 15.05 -21.56
C GLU A 96 6.52 14.23 -21.69
N THR A 97 6.60 13.10 -21.03
CA THR A 97 7.78 12.23 -20.92
C THR A 97 7.67 10.91 -21.68
N GLY A 98 6.63 10.75 -22.49
CA GLY A 98 6.31 9.52 -23.21
C GLY A 98 5.35 8.62 -22.45
N PRO A 99 4.54 7.81 -23.16
CA PRO A 99 3.55 6.93 -22.54
C PRO A 99 4.24 5.80 -21.78
N TYR A 100 3.82 5.57 -20.54
CA TYR A 100 4.03 4.31 -19.88
C TYR A 100 2.85 3.39 -20.23
N GLU A 101 3.15 2.26 -20.85
CA GLU A 101 2.20 1.21 -21.16
C GLU A 101 2.65 -0.07 -20.46
N GLY A 102 2.10 -0.31 -19.31
CA GLY A 102 2.40 -1.47 -18.49
C GLY A 102 1.24 -1.82 -17.60
N GLY A 103 1.25 -3.05 -17.09
CA GLY A 103 0.21 -3.48 -16.17
C GLY A 103 0.23 -4.96 -15.87
N ILE A 104 -0.62 -5.32 -14.93
CA ILE A 104 -0.86 -6.68 -14.47
C ILE A 104 -2.33 -7.02 -14.72
N VAL A 105 -2.58 -8.04 -15.55
CA VAL A 105 -3.92 -8.59 -15.80
C VAL A 105 -4.07 -9.88 -15.02
N HIS A 106 -4.86 -9.85 -13.95
CA HIS A 106 -5.15 -11.05 -13.17
C HIS A 106 -6.07 -11.99 -13.96
N LEU A 107 -5.66 -13.25 -14.09
CA LEU A 107 -6.37 -14.29 -14.83
C LEU A 107 -7.13 -15.25 -13.91
N GLY A 108 -6.73 -15.31 -12.64
CA GLY A 108 -7.36 -16.15 -11.63
C GLY A 108 -8.45 -15.39 -10.84
N HIS A 109 -9.46 -16.14 -10.43
CA HIS A 109 -10.60 -15.65 -9.64
C HIS A 109 -10.81 -16.49 -8.37
N SER A 110 -11.63 -16.00 -7.44
CA SER A 110 -12.07 -16.74 -6.26
C SER A 110 -13.06 -17.85 -6.57
N VAL A 111 -13.61 -17.83 -7.80
CA VAL A 111 -14.59 -18.82 -8.29
C VAL A 111 -14.02 -19.59 -9.49
N PRO A 112 -14.49 -20.83 -9.75
CA PRO A 112 -14.11 -21.58 -10.94
C PRO A 112 -14.43 -20.78 -12.22
N THR A 113 -13.49 -20.74 -13.15
CA THR A 113 -13.65 -19.97 -14.40
C THR A 113 -13.62 -20.92 -15.57
N ALA A 114 -14.75 -21.01 -16.29
CA ALA A 114 -14.90 -21.91 -17.43
C ALA A 114 -14.03 -21.51 -18.62
N LEU A 115 -13.89 -20.21 -18.87
CA LEU A 115 -13.11 -19.65 -19.97
C LEU A 115 -12.50 -18.32 -19.57
N THR A 116 -11.20 -18.16 -19.80
CA THR A 116 -10.47 -16.88 -19.72
C THR A 116 -9.79 -16.65 -21.06
N GLU A 117 -10.02 -15.51 -21.66
CA GLU A 117 -9.35 -15.08 -22.89
C GLU A 117 -8.73 -13.70 -22.68
N VAL A 118 -7.54 -13.52 -23.21
CA VAL A 118 -6.81 -12.25 -23.19
C VAL A 118 -6.22 -12.01 -24.58
N GLU A 119 -6.28 -10.77 -25.03
CA GLU A 119 -5.66 -10.33 -26.26
C GLU A 119 -4.82 -9.07 -26.01
N LEU A 120 -3.62 -9.04 -26.58
CA LEU A 120 -2.81 -7.84 -26.78
C LEU A 120 -2.76 -7.57 -28.28
N SER A 121 -3.17 -6.37 -28.68
CA SER A 121 -3.15 -6.00 -30.10
C SER A 121 -2.54 -4.61 -30.31
N GLY A 122 -1.88 -4.44 -31.46
CA GLY A 122 -1.27 -3.18 -31.85
C GLY A 122 -0.39 -3.33 -33.07
N PRO A 123 0.21 -2.23 -33.58
CA PRO A 123 1.15 -2.29 -34.70
C PRO A 123 2.34 -3.18 -34.39
N GLU A 124 2.85 -3.88 -35.41
CA GLU A 124 4.05 -4.68 -35.25
C GLU A 124 5.23 -3.82 -34.74
N GLY A 125 5.98 -4.34 -33.75
CA GLY A 125 7.11 -3.64 -33.11
C GLY A 125 6.70 -2.57 -32.08
N GLN A 126 5.39 -2.32 -31.85
CA GLN A 126 4.90 -1.44 -30.77
C GLN A 126 4.19 -2.21 -29.65
N LEU A 127 3.96 -3.52 -29.82
CA LEU A 127 3.41 -4.34 -28.75
C LEU A 127 4.34 -4.35 -27.54
N PRO A 128 3.80 -4.18 -26.32
CA PRO A 128 4.59 -4.31 -25.11
C PRO A 128 5.12 -5.74 -24.98
N ARG A 129 6.27 -5.91 -24.34
CA ARG A 129 6.71 -7.24 -23.92
C ARG A 129 5.79 -7.78 -22.86
N TRP A 130 5.62 -9.08 -22.82
CA TRP A 130 4.70 -9.76 -21.92
C TRP A 130 5.35 -10.98 -21.26
N GLU A 131 4.80 -11.39 -20.14
CA GLU A 131 5.19 -12.59 -19.41
C GLU A 131 3.94 -13.16 -18.70
N LEU A 132 3.75 -14.47 -18.78
CA LEU A 132 2.75 -15.20 -17.99
C LEU A 132 3.39 -15.70 -16.70
N VAL A 133 2.73 -15.47 -15.58
CA VAL A 133 3.19 -15.90 -14.27
C VAL A 133 2.14 -16.83 -13.65
N ASN A 134 2.61 -17.91 -13.03
CA ASN A 134 1.78 -18.97 -12.44
C ASN A 134 0.81 -19.66 -13.43
N LEU A 135 1.04 -19.49 -14.73
CA LEU A 135 0.25 -20.10 -15.78
C LEU A 135 1.15 -20.30 -17.01
N ALA A 136 0.98 -21.41 -17.72
CA ALA A 136 1.66 -21.65 -18.99
C ALA A 136 0.71 -21.40 -20.16
N GLY A 137 1.27 -21.00 -21.30
CA GLY A 137 0.55 -20.82 -22.56
C GLY A 137 1.31 -19.93 -23.52
N GLU A 138 1.26 -20.29 -24.80
CA GLU A 138 1.77 -19.44 -25.88
C GLU A 138 0.57 -18.78 -26.57
N PRO A 139 0.69 -17.53 -27.03
CA PRO A 139 -0.40 -16.89 -27.76
C PRO A 139 -0.53 -17.47 -29.18
N THR A 140 -1.74 -17.48 -29.69
CA THR A 140 -1.93 -17.47 -31.14
C THR A 140 -1.58 -16.09 -31.68
N ARG A 141 -0.93 -16.01 -32.83
CA ARG A 141 -0.59 -14.75 -33.48
C ARG A 141 -1.32 -14.65 -34.82
N ASP A 142 -2.12 -13.63 -34.94
CA ASP A 142 -2.78 -13.22 -36.17
C ASP A 142 -2.36 -11.81 -36.56
N GLU A 143 -2.49 -11.45 -37.83
CA GLU A 143 -2.15 -10.12 -38.34
C GLU A 143 -3.23 -9.67 -39.34
N ASP A 144 -3.77 -8.51 -39.07
CA ASP A 144 -4.74 -7.89 -39.96
C ASP A 144 -4.08 -7.26 -41.20
N SER A 145 -4.89 -7.01 -42.23
CA SER A 145 -4.44 -6.41 -43.48
C SER A 145 -3.83 -5.00 -43.34
N ASP A 146 -4.05 -4.31 -42.23
CA ASP A 146 -3.50 -3.00 -41.89
C ASP A 146 -2.19 -3.08 -41.09
N GLY A 147 -1.69 -4.30 -40.79
CA GLY A 147 -0.48 -4.55 -40.04
C GLY A 147 -0.68 -4.55 -38.52
N THR A 148 -1.92 -4.61 -38.04
CA THR A 148 -2.21 -4.82 -36.61
C THR A 148 -1.96 -6.28 -36.26
N VAL A 149 -1.11 -6.54 -35.30
CA VAL A 149 -0.81 -7.86 -34.74
C VAL A 149 -1.68 -8.11 -33.54
N HIS A 150 -2.25 -9.32 -33.46
CA HIS A 150 -3.05 -9.81 -32.35
C HIS A 150 -2.36 -11.00 -31.72
N LEU A 151 -2.11 -10.90 -30.41
CA LEU A 151 -1.60 -12.00 -29.57
C LEU A 151 -2.74 -12.43 -28.65
N SER A 152 -3.29 -13.62 -28.85
CA SER A 152 -4.47 -14.11 -28.13
C SER A 152 -4.16 -15.37 -27.34
N TRP A 153 -4.59 -15.41 -26.09
CA TRP A 153 -4.52 -16.56 -25.20
C TRP A 153 -5.92 -16.99 -24.80
N SER A 154 -6.11 -18.29 -24.63
CA SER A 154 -7.36 -18.87 -24.17
C SER A 154 -7.10 -20.04 -23.23
N TRP A 155 -7.69 -19.99 -22.03
CA TRP A 155 -7.61 -21.05 -21.03
C TRP A 155 -9.00 -21.49 -20.62
N ARG A 156 -9.18 -22.79 -20.48
CA ARG A 156 -10.44 -23.39 -20.02
C ARG A 156 -10.27 -23.99 -18.63
N GLU A 157 -11.35 -23.95 -17.86
CA GLU A 157 -11.46 -24.60 -16.55
C GLU A 157 -10.37 -24.18 -15.57
N LEU A 158 -10.09 -22.88 -15.46
CA LEU A 158 -9.18 -22.36 -14.46
C LEU A 158 -9.76 -22.60 -13.05
N LYS A 159 -8.94 -23.21 -12.21
CA LYS A 159 -9.32 -23.50 -10.82
C LYS A 159 -9.32 -22.19 -10.01
N PRO A 160 -10.24 -22.08 -9.03
CA PRO A 160 -10.22 -20.94 -8.10
C PRO A 160 -8.98 -20.99 -7.22
N ALA A 161 -8.67 -19.83 -6.61
CA ALA A 161 -7.68 -19.80 -5.55
C ALA A 161 -8.07 -20.77 -4.42
N PRO A 162 -7.10 -21.49 -3.81
CA PRO A 162 -7.38 -22.33 -2.65
C PRO A 162 -7.96 -21.50 -1.50
N ALA A 163 -9.13 -21.88 -1.01
CA ALA A 163 -9.83 -21.17 0.06
C ALA A 163 -9.13 -21.30 1.44
N ASP A 164 -8.34 -22.39 1.63
CA ASP A 164 -7.74 -22.77 2.91
C ASP A 164 -6.32 -22.24 3.12
N GLN A 165 -5.80 -21.42 2.19
CA GLN A 165 -4.49 -20.80 2.36
C GLN A 165 -4.59 -19.51 3.18
N PRO A 166 -3.58 -19.19 4.02
CA PRO A 166 -3.50 -17.88 4.65
C PRO A 166 -3.60 -16.80 3.56
N PRO A 167 -4.20 -15.64 3.84
CA PRO A 167 -4.32 -14.57 2.87
C PRO A 167 -2.92 -14.16 2.40
N ALA A 168 -2.58 -14.58 1.18
CA ALA A 168 -1.36 -14.18 0.50
C ALA A 168 -1.70 -13.19 -0.61
N PRO A 169 -0.79 -12.26 -0.95
CA PRO A 169 -0.98 -11.38 -2.09
C PRO A 169 -1.33 -12.16 -3.36
N ARG A 170 -2.29 -11.65 -4.12
CA ARG A 170 -2.81 -12.34 -5.32
C ARG A 170 -1.69 -12.64 -6.33
N GLU A 171 -0.72 -11.74 -6.47
CA GLU A 171 0.42 -11.87 -7.37
C GLU A 171 1.37 -13.01 -7.02
N LEU A 172 1.32 -13.53 -5.79
CA LEU A 172 2.14 -14.68 -5.38
C LEU A 172 1.47 -16.02 -5.66
N THR A 173 0.13 -16.06 -5.72
CA THR A 173 -0.63 -17.31 -5.73
C THR A 173 -1.50 -17.49 -6.98
N MET A 174 -1.92 -16.40 -7.62
CA MET A 174 -2.84 -16.42 -8.73
C MET A 174 -2.11 -16.29 -10.07
N PRO A 175 -2.66 -16.86 -11.16
CA PRO A 175 -2.14 -16.62 -12.48
C PRO A 175 -2.41 -15.19 -12.94
N TYR A 176 -1.42 -14.57 -13.61
CA TYR A 176 -1.55 -13.25 -14.22
C TYR A 176 -0.68 -13.11 -15.46
N LEU A 177 -1.06 -12.19 -16.33
CA LEU A 177 -0.26 -11.67 -17.44
C LEU A 177 0.30 -10.31 -17.02
N VAL A 178 1.60 -10.14 -17.14
CA VAL A 178 2.26 -8.85 -17.00
C VAL A 178 2.72 -8.38 -18.38
N TYR A 179 2.61 -7.09 -18.65
CA TYR A 179 3.08 -6.48 -19.89
C TYR A 179 3.72 -5.11 -19.62
N SER A 180 4.72 -4.73 -20.44
CA SER A 180 5.42 -3.45 -20.27
C SER A 180 6.11 -3.01 -21.56
N ASN A 181 6.03 -1.73 -21.88
CA ASN A 181 6.86 -1.07 -22.89
C ASN A 181 8.22 -0.62 -22.36
N HIS A 182 8.43 -0.73 -21.02
CA HIS A 182 9.72 -0.58 -20.34
C HIS A 182 10.12 -1.92 -19.67
N PRO A 183 10.46 -2.96 -20.45
CA PRO A 183 10.58 -4.32 -19.93
C PRO A 183 11.77 -4.54 -19.00
N GLU A 184 12.80 -3.72 -19.12
CA GLU A 184 14.01 -3.80 -18.28
C GLU A 184 13.90 -2.82 -17.10
N TRP A 185 14.39 -3.24 -15.95
CA TRP A 185 14.33 -2.43 -14.70
C TRP A 185 15.06 -1.09 -14.83
N GLY A 186 16.18 -1.07 -15.57
CA GLY A 186 16.91 0.17 -15.86
C GLY A 186 16.13 1.14 -16.75
N ASP A 187 15.33 0.64 -17.69
CA ASP A 187 14.46 1.47 -18.54
C ASP A 187 13.35 2.11 -17.70
N LEU A 188 12.69 1.31 -16.85
CA LEU A 188 11.67 1.80 -15.93
C LEU A 188 12.25 2.84 -14.95
N ALA A 189 13.41 2.56 -14.37
CA ALA A 189 14.09 3.50 -13.48
C ALA A 189 14.44 4.81 -14.19
N THR A 190 14.98 4.73 -15.41
CA THR A 190 15.30 5.92 -16.22
C THR A 190 14.06 6.72 -16.58
N TRP A 191 12.97 6.03 -16.95
CA TRP A 191 11.69 6.68 -17.21
C TRP A 191 11.18 7.39 -15.95
N TYR A 192 11.18 6.73 -14.81
CA TYR A 192 10.72 7.32 -13.55
C TYR A 192 11.63 8.47 -13.08
N GLU A 193 12.95 8.36 -13.29
CA GLU A 193 13.91 9.43 -12.98
C GLU A 193 13.59 10.73 -13.76
N ARG A 194 13.24 10.62 -15.04
CA ARG A 194 12.85 11.81 -15.84
C ARG A 194 11.65 12.54 -15.25
N HIS A 195 10.71 11.81 -14.63
CA HIS A 195 9.54 12.38 -13.97
C HIS A 195 9.88 13.03 -12.63
N THR A 196 10.86 12.50 -11.92
CA THR A 196 11.17 12.88 -10.54
C THR A 196 12.36 13.81 -10.41
N ALA A 197 13.33 13.79 -11.33
CA ALA A 197 14.51 14.65 -11.28
C ALA A 197 14.20 16.15 -11.17
N PRO A 198 13.20 16.72 -11.86
CA PRO A 198 12.83 18.12 -11.67
C PRO A 198 12.21 18.40 -10.28
N ARG A 199 11.67 17.38 -9.62
CA ARG A 199 10.94 17.49 -8.35
C ARG A 199 11.86 17.48 -7.12
N VAL A 200 13.00 16.80 -7.22
CA VAL A 200 14.03 16.75 -6.16
C VAL A 200 15.05 17.87 -6.22
N ARG A 201 14.87 18.86 -7.12
CA ARG A 201 15.77 20.01 -7.19
C ARG A 201 15.66 20.85 -5.92
N SER A 202 16.81 21.22 -5.35
CA SER A 202 16.85 22.15 -4.24
C SER A 202 16.50 23.54 -4.71
N SER A 203 15.63 24.21 -4.01
CA SER A 203 15.46 25.66 -4.09
C SER A 203 16.21 26.33 -2.94
N HIS A 204 16.29 27.64 -2.98
CA HIS A 204 16.85 28.41 -1.86
C HIS A 204 16.15 28.11 -0.52
N GLN A 205 14.83 27.91 -0.51
CA GLN A 205 14.08 27.56 0.71
C GLN A 205 14.48 26.19 1.26
N VAL A 206 14.65 25.19 0.39
CA VAL A 206 15.10 23.85 0.79
C VAL A 206 16.53 23.90 1.33
N GLU A 207 17.43 24.66 0.68
CA GLU A 207 18.82 24.85 1.11
C GLU A 207 18.89 25.53 2.47
N GLU A 208 18.20 26.66 2.67
CA GLU A 208 18.14 27.35 3.95
C GLU A 208 17.57 26.48 5.06
N LEU A 209 16.54 25.69 4.77
CA LEU A 209 15.98 24.78 5.75
C LEU A 209 16.96 23.70 6.16
N SER A 210 17.61 23.06 5.18
CA SER A 210 18.63 22.02 5.46
C SER A 210 19.76 22.55 6.32
N GLN A 211 20.25 23.76 6.02
CA GLN A 211 21.27 24.41 6.80
C GLN A 211 20.81 24.70 8.24
N ARG A 212 19.60 25.26 8.42
CA ARG A 212 19.03 25.52 9.75
C ARG A 212 18.85 24.25 10.57
N LEU A 213 18.34 23.17 9.97
CA LEU A 213 18.13 21.90 10.67
C LEU A 213 19.46 21.30 11.16
N THR A 214 20.53 21.54 10.44
CA THR A 214 21.86 20.97 10.73
C THR A 214 22.85 21.96 11.31
N GLU A 215 22.42 23.19 11.64
CA GLU A 215 23.26 24.23 12.20
C GLU A 215 23.94 23.78 13.50
N GLY A 216 25.26 23.97 13.55
CA GLY A 216 26.06 23.58 14.72
C GLY A 216 26.30 22.08 14.90
N VAL A 217 25.79 21.23 13.99
CA VAL A 217 25.95 19.78 14.04
C VAL A 217 27.07 19.34 13.11
N THR A 218 28.11 18.72 13.69
CA THR A 218 29.25 18.17 12.94
C THR A 218 29.11 16.66 12.69
N ASP A 219 28.38 15.94 13.54
CA ASP A 219 28.13 14.52 13.38
C ASP A 219 27.18 14.26 12.20
N ARG A 220 27.62 13.38 11.27
CA ARG A 220 26.88 13.09 10.05
C ARG A 220 25.54 12.39 10.34
N MET A 221 25.54 11.43 11.25
CA MET A 221 24.33 10.68 11.58
C MET A 221 23.30 11.55 12.29
N GLU A 222 23.74 12.47 13.15
CA GLU A 222 22.84 13.44 13.78
C GLU A 222 22.26 14.43 12.76
N ARG A 223 23.03 14.86 11.75
CA ARG A 223 22.52 15.68 10.64
C ARG A 223 21.43 14.94 9.85
N ILE A 224 21.68 13.67 9.56
CA ILE A 224 20.71 12.79 8.88
C ILE A 224 19.43 12.66 9.73
N ASP A 225 19.56 12.37 11.01
CA ASP A 225 18.43 12.18 11.93
C ASP A 225 17.56 13.45 12.07
N ARG A 226 18.16 14.63 12.14
CA ARG A 226 17.42 15.90 12.24
C ARG A 226 16.56 16.17 11.01
N ILE A 227 17.09 15.93 9.82
CA ILE A 227 16.32 16.06 8.56
C ILE A 227 15.21 14.99 8.51
N TYR A 228 15.54 13.75 8.84
CA TYR A 228 14.56 12.66 8.88
C TYR A 228 13.39 12.98 9.81
N ARG A 229 13.68 13.40 11.04
CA ARG A 229 12.64 13.79 12.01
C ARG A 229 11.78 14.95 11.52
N PHE A 230 12.39 15.96 10.92
CA PHE A 230 11.62 17.05 10.35
C PHE A 230 10.60 16.54 9.32
N VAL A 231 11.01 15.70 8.36
CA VAL A 231 10.09 15.21 7.33
C VAL A 231 9.04 14.25 7.90
N THR A 232 9.42 13.38 8.84
CA THR A 232 8.48 12.43 9.44
C THR A 232 7.46 13.08 10.37
N MET A 233 7.82 14.16 11.07
CA MET A 233 7.01 14.75 12.14
C MET A 233 6.30 16.05 11.75
N ASP A 234 6.92 16.87 10.87
CA ASP A 234 6.41 18.21 10.51
C ASP A 234 5.72 18.25 9.15
N ILE A 235 5.81 17.18 8.36
CA ILE A 235 5.05 17.03 7.11
C ILE A 235 3.94 16.01 7.35
N GLU A 236 2.70 16.43 7.24
CA GLU A 236 1.54 15.56 7.42
C GLU A 236 1.37 14.62 6.22
N TYR A 237 0.99 13.35 6.50
CA TYR A 237 0.71 12.41 5.43
C TYR A 237 -0.66 12.69 4.82
N VAL A 238 -0.65 13.15 3.57
CA VAL A 238 -1.85 13.38 2.75
C VAL A 238 -1.56 12.99 1.31
N GLY A 239 -2.30 12.02 0.80
CA GLY A 239 -2.20 11.59 -0.60
C GLY A 239 -3.20 12.34 -1.47
N LEU A 240 -2.70 13.17 -2.39
CA LEU A 240 -3.48 13.83 -3.43
C LEU A 240 -3.14 13.18 -4.78
N GLU A 241 -3.67 11.96 -4.99
CA GLU A 241 -3.35 11.13 -6.16
C GLU A 241 -4.22 11.47 -7.36
N PHE A 242 -4.10 12.72 -7.84
CA PHE A 242 -4.84 13.21 -8.99
C PHE A 242 -3.97 13.22 -10.25
N GLY A 243 -4.50 12.68 -11.36
CA GLY A 243 -3.83 12.67 -12.66
C GLY A 243 -2.44 12.00 -12.59
N GLU A 244 -1.40 12.74 -12.94
CA GLU A 244 -0.01 12.24 -12.91
C GLU A 244 0.55 12.09 -11.49
N HIS A 245 -0.06 12.74 -10.48
CA HIS A 245 0.37 12.63 -9.10
C HIS A 245 0.10 11.25 -8.47
N ARG A 246 -0.53 10.34 -9.19
CA ARG A 246 -0.59 8.92 -8.81
C ARG A 246 0.80 8.28 -8.74
N PHE A 247 1.73 8.71 -9.60
CA PHE A 247 3.11 8.20 -9.66
C PHE A 247 4.17 9.29 -9.62
N ARG A 248 3.86 10.52 -10.07
CA ARG A 248 4.77 11.65 -10.09
C ARG A 248 4.62 12.49 -8.80
N PRO A 249 5.69 12.67 -8.01
CA PRO A 249 5.62 13.48 -6.80
C PRO A 249 5.40 14.97 -7.09
N PHE A 250 4.88 15.67 -6.12
CA PHE A 250 4.98 17.12 -6.05
C PHE A 250 6.46 17.55 -5.88
N SER A 251 6.79 18.81 -6.20
CA SER A 251 8.15 19.28 -5.98
C SER A 251 8.46 19.40 -4.47
N ALA A 252 9.74 19.28 -4.10
CA ALA A 252 10.17 19.46 -2.72
C ALA A 252 9.71 20.81 -2.14
N ASP A 253 9.72 21.88 -2.94
CA ASP A 253 9.19 23.20 -2.55
C ASP A 253 7.71 23.18 -2.25
N TRP A 254 6.94 22.51 -3.10
CA TRP A 254 5.51 22.40 -2.90
C TRP A 254 5.20 21.70 -1.58
N VAL A 255 5.84 20.55 -1.32
CA VAL A 255 5.69 19.78 -0.09
C VAL A 255 6.09 20.60 1.13
N LEU A 256 7.22 21.32 1.04
CA LEU A 256 7.72 22.18 2.11
C LEU A 256 6.74 23.31 2.44
N ASN A 257 6.17 23.96 1.41
CA ASN A 257 5.27 25.09 1.59
C ASN A 257 3.89 24.70 2.10
N HIS A 258 3.38 23.52 1.71
CA HIS A 258 2.04 23.05 2.10
C HIS A 258 2.05 22.19 3.37
N ARG A 259 3.21 21.67 3.77
CA ARG A 259 3.39 20.78 4.93
C ARG A 259 2.60 19.49 4.85
N ILE A 260 2.26 19.07 3.64
CA ILE A 260 1.56 17.81 3.35
C ILE A 260 2.25 17.08 2.20
N GLY A 261 2.07 15.78 2.15
CA GLY A 261 2.53 14.92 1.05
C GLY A 261 2.40 13.44 1.39
N ASP A 262 2.31 12.63 0.35
CA ASP A 262 2.31 11.16 0.49
C ASP A 262 3.73 10.56 0.49
N CYS A 263 3.85 9.23 0.33
CA CYS A 263 5.13 8.53 0.38
C CYS A 263 6.16 9.10 -0.61
N LYS A 264 5.77 9.29 -1.88
CA LYS A 264 6.68 9.79 -2.93
C LYS A 264 7.04 11.27 -2.74
N ASP A 265 6.12 12.05 -2.18
CA ASP A 265 6.32 13.48 -1.91
C ASP A 265 7.30 13.68 -0.75
N LYS A 266 7.11 12.94 0.34
CA LYS A 266 7.99 12.99 1.52
C LYS A 266 9.37 12.43 1.19
N ALA A 267 9.46 11.36 0.38
CA ALA A 267 10.73 10.84 -0.12
C ALA A 267 11.45 11.87 -1.02
N THR A 268 10.72 12.57 -1.87
CA THR A 268 11.24 13.65 -2.73
C THR A 268 11.82 14.79 -1.88
N LEU A 269 11.12 15.22 -0.83
CA LEU A 269 11.60 16.24 0.09
C LEU A 269 12.86 15.78 0.85
N LEU A 270 12.89 14.53 1.36
CA LEU A 270 14.09 13.94 1.99
C LEU A 270 15.30 14.01 1.05
N VAL A 271 15.14 13.53 -0.19
CA VAL A 271 16.21 13.53 -1.19
C VAL A 271 16.71 14.95 -1.46
N ALA A 272 15.81 15.93 -1.60
CA ALA A 272 16.17 17.32 -1.84
C ALA A 272 16.93 17.92 -0.64
N LEU A 273 16.45 17.72 0.59
CA LEU A 273 17.07 18.22 1.81
C LEU A 273 18.47 17.64 2.03
N TYR A 274 18.67 16.34 1.82
CA TYR A 274 20.00 15.73 1.96
C TYR A 274 20.98 16.23 0.90
N ARG A 275 20.55 16.30 -0.37
CA ARG A 275 21.40 16.83 -1.44
C ARG A 275 21.81 18.29 -1.21
N ALA A 276 20.96 19.10 -0.57
CA ALA A 276 21.23 20.48 -0.23
C ALA A 276 22.38 20.67 0.79
N ILE A 277 22.79 19.62 1.47
CA ILE A 277 23.92 19.61 2.42
C ILE A 277 25.00 18.59 2.04
N ASP A 278 25.11 18.29 0.73
CA ASP A 278 26.11 17.41 0.13
C ASP A 278 26.07 15.96 0.63
N ILE A 279 24.88 15.48 1.05
CA ILE A 279 24.66 14.07 1.36
C ILE A 279 24.00 13.42 0.14
N PRO A 280 24.67 12.48 -0.57
CA PRO A 280 24.09 11.79 -1.69
C PRO A 280 22.82 11.01 -1.28
N ALA A 281 21.73 11.25 -2.02
CA ALA A 281 20.45 10.61 -1.75
C ALA A 281 19.76 10.22 -3.06
N ARG A 282 19.01 9.13 -3.06
CA ARG A 282 18.26 8.59 -4.19
C ARG A 282 16.81 8.35 -3.79
N LEU A 283 15.91 8.54 -4.76
CA LEU A 283 14.53 8.10 -4.62
C LEU A 283 14.46 6.60 -4.88
N VAL A 284 13.56 5.91 -4.17
CA VAL A 284 13.43 4.46 -4.24
C VAL A 284 11.96 4.09 -4.36
N MET A 285 11.64 3.27 -5.35
CA MET A 285 10.35 2.59 -5.44
C MET A 285 10.39 1.30 -4.61
N VAL A 286 9.37 1.06 -3.81
CA VAL A 286 9.31 -0.06 -2.85
C VAL A 286 8.08 -0.92 -3.12
N ARG A 287 8.28 -2.22 -3.17
CA ARG A 287 7.24 -3.19 -2.94
C ARG A 287 7.34 -3.65 -1.50
N THR A 288 6.39 -3.23 -0.69
CA THR A 288 6.40 -3.48 0.76
C THR A 288 6.41 -4.98 1.08
N ALA A 289 7.05 -5.34 2.18
CA ALA A 289 7.36 -6.73 2.52
C ALA A 289 6.12 -7.64 2.62
N GLU A 290 4.99 -7.11 3.08
CA GLU A 290 3.73 -7.85 3.17
C GLU A 290 3.17 -8.26 1.80
N ARG A 291 3.58 -7.59 0.72
CA ARG A 291 3.22 -8.00 -0.65
C ARG A 291 4.10 -9.11 -1.21
N GLY A 292 5.17 -9.48 -0.51
CA GLY A 292 6.14 -10.48 -0.96
C GLY A 292 6.85 -10.08 -2.25
N VAL A 293 7.75 -10.92 -2.74
CA VAL A 293 8.49 -10.71 -3.98
C VAL A 293 7.74 -11.36 -5.13
N PRO A 294 7.31 -10.62 -6.16
CA PRO A 294 6.58 -11.19 -7.29
C PRO A 294 7.51 -12.06 -8.15
N ALA A 295 6.94 -13.03 -8.83
CA ALA A 295 7.68 -13.95 -9.67
C ALA A 295 7.99 -13.40 -11.07
N ASN A 296 7.36 -12.30 -11.51
CA ASN A 296 7.61 -11.70 -12.82
C ASN A 296 9.01 -11.08 -12.91
N ARG A 297 9.61 -11.19 -14.09
CA ARG A 297 10.91 -10.59 -14.42
C ARG A 297 10.78 -9.26 -15.13
N LEU A 298 9.67 -9.03 -15.84
CA LEU A 298 9.41 -7.77 -16.52
C LEU A 298 9.24 -6.63 -15.50
N ALA A 299 9.82 -5.49 -15.82
CA ALA A 299 9.68 -4.29 -15.03
C ALA A 299 8.32 -3.64 -15.27
N VAL A 300 7.54 -3.50 -14.21
CA VAL A 300 6.25 -2.79 -14.22
C VAL A 300 6.12 -1.91 -12.99
N LEU A 301 5.51 -0.73 -13.17
CA LEU A 301 5.32 0.23 -12.09
C LEU A 301 4.39 -0.33 -10.99
N GLU A 302 3.43 -1.15 -11.38
CA GLU A 302 2.44 -1.80 -10.51
C GLU A 302 3.04 -2.79 -9.51
N ASN A 303 4.29 -3.19 -9.70
CA ASN A 303 5.00 -3.97 -8.68
C ASN A 303 5.24 -3.18 -7.40
N PHE A 304 5.27 -1.85 -7.48
CA PHE A 304 5.60 -0.98 -6.36
C PHE A 304 4.34 -0.31 -5.80
N ASN A 305 4.30 -0.14 -4.49
CA ASN A 305 3.19 0.47 -3.78
C ASN A 305 3.63 1.51 -2.75
N HIS A 306 4.94 1.79 -2.68
CA HIS A 306 5.50 2.74 -1.73
C HIS A 306 6.76 3.41 -2.29
N ALA A 307 7.19 4.53 -1.68
CA ALA A 307 8.40 5.24 -2.05
C ALA A 307 9.13 5.77 -0.80
N ILE A 308 10.46 5.68 -0.83
CA ILE A 308 11.35 6.09 0.25
C ILE A 308 12.59 6.80 -0.29
N ALA A 309 13.45 7.30 0.60
CA ALA A 309 14.77 7.79 0.26
C ALA A 309 15.86 6.75 0.64
N TYR A 310 16.96 6.73 -0.10
CA TYR A 310 18.14 5.92 0.15
C TYR A 310 19.39 6.76 0.18
N LEU A 311 20.22 6.60 1.20
CA LEU A 311 21.52 7.21 1.35
C LEU A 311 22.59 6.16 1.08
N PRO A 312 23.22 6.16 -0.13
CA PRO A 312 24.10 5.06 -0.53
C PRO A 312 25.41 4.98 0.25
N GLU A 313 25.94 6.10 0.74
CA GLU A 313 27.18 6.12 1.51
C GLU A 313 27.02 5.57 2.94
N ASP A 314 25.81 5.60 3.47
CA ASP A 314 25.49 5.18 4.82
C ASP A 314 24.70 3.86 4.85
N ASP A 315 24.29 3.35 3.68
CA ASP A 315 23.38 2.20 3.48
C ASP A 315 22.08 2.34 4.30
N LEU A 316 21.48 3.56 4.28
CA LEU A 316 20.28 3.87 5.04
C LEU A 316 19.05 3.97 4.14
N TRP A 317 18.04 3.20 4.49
CA TRP A 317 16.70 3.20 3.86
C TRP A 317 15.76 4.01 4.74
N LEU A 318 15.36 5.19 4.28
CA LEU A 318 14.65 6.19 5.08
C LEU A 318 13.21 6.39 4.60
N ASP A 319 12.27 5.96 5.42
CA ASP A 319 10.84 6.13 5.14
C ASP A 319 10.32 7.43 5.75
N GLY A 320 10.06 8.42 4.90
CA GLY A 320 9.50 9.71 5.31
C GLY A 320 8.10 9.63 5.91
N THR A 321 7.38 8.51 5.72
CA THR A 321 6.02 8.33 6.25
C THR A 321 5.99 7.72 7.65
N ALA A 322 7.13 7.20 8.12
CA ALA A 322 7.26 6.49 9.38
C ALA A 322 7.30 7.43 10.60
N SER A 323 6.21 8.14 10.82
CA SER A 323 6.08 9.06 11.95
C SER A 323 6.24 8.31 13.28
N GLY A 324 7.12 8.81 14.13
CA GLY A 324 7.43 8.19 15.43
C GLY A 324 8.44 7.04 15.40
N HIS A 325 8.90 6.62 14.20
CA HIS A 325 9.98 5.64 14.07
C HIS A 325 11.36 6.30 14.14
N ALA A 326 12.35 5.52 14.61
CA ALA A 326 13.75 5.85 14.40
C ALA A 326 14.12 5.73 12.93
N MET A 327 15.20 6.39 12.51
CA MET A 327 15.71 6.19 11.14
C MET A 327 16.28 4.79 10.91
N PHE A 328 16.66 4.08 11.98
CA PHE A 328 17.16 2.71 11.94
C PHE A 328 16.76 1.96 13.22
N PRO A 329 16.35 0.69 13.13
CA PRO A 329 16.06 -0.05 11.90
C PRO A 329 14.89 0.58 11.11
N PRO A 330 14.82 0.38 9.78
CA PRO A 330 13.70 0.88 9.00
C PRO A 330 12.39 0.17 9.40
N PRO A 331 11.21 0.76 9.12
CA PRO A 331 9.93 0.13 9.40
C PRO A 331 9.80 -1.28 8.81
N THR A 332 9.06 -2.16 9.48
CA THR A 332 8.88 -3.57 9.09
C THR A 332 8.47 -3.75 7.64
N MET A 333 7.61 -2.86 7.14
CA MET A 333 7.12 -2.93 5.77
C MET A 333 8.22 -2.76 4.71
N ILE A 334 9.38 -2.22 5.12
CA ILE A 334 10.55 -2.03 4.25
C ILE A 334 11.58 -3.15 4.45
N GLN A 335 11.58 -3.83 5.60
CA GLN A 335 12.56 -4.89 5.90
C GLN A 335 12.28 -6.14 5.06
N GLY A 336 13.27 -6.58 4.27
CA GLY A 336 13.11 -7.68 3.33
C GLY A 336 12.22 -7.34 2.12
N ALA A 337 11.94 -6.07 1.90
CA ALA A 337 11.14 -5.56 0.79
C ALA A 337 11.94 -5.55 -0.52
N GLN A 338 11.25 -5.78 -1.64
CA GLN A 338 11.85 -5.54 -2.95
C GLN A 338 11.84 -4.05 -3.28
N VAL A 339 12.98 -3.53 -3.68
CA VAL A 339 13.15 -2.12 -4.00
C VAL A 339 13.82 -1.92 -5.36
N LEU A 340 13.53 -0.79 -5.98
CA LEU A 340 14.25 -0.30 -7.16
C LEU A 340 14.77 1.11 -6.86
N VAL A 341 16.09 1.24 -6.70
CA VAL A 341 16.74 2.55 -6.56
C VAL A 341 16.68 3.26 -7.90
N VAL A 342 16.19 4.50 -7.90
CA VAL A 342 16.06 5.32 -9.11
C VAL A 342 17.42 6.01 -9.37
N ASP A 343 18.26 5.33 -10.15
CA ASP A 343 19.66 5.75 -10.45
C ASP A 343 20.05 5.37 -11.89
N GLY A 344 19.16 5.62 -12.86
CA GLY A 344 19.41 5.45 -14.27
C GLY A 344 19.40 3.99 -14.78
N PRO A 345 20.06 3.72 -15.92
CA PRO A 345 19.88 2.48 -16.68
C PRO A 345 20.51 1.24 -16.01
N GLU A 346 21.40 1.42 -15.06
CA GLU A 346 22.03 0.31 -14.31
C GLU A 346 21.20 -0.15 -13.11
N SER A 347 20.06 0.51 -12.85
CA SER A 347 19.16 0.15 -11.74
C SER A 347 18.64 -1.28 -11.88
N ARG A 348 18.68 -2.04 -10.78
CA ARG A 348 18.17 -3.40 -10.67
C ARG A 348 17.40 -3.57 -9.37
N PRO A 349 16.43 -4.48 -9.33
CA PRO A 349 15.74 -4.80 -8.07
C PRO A 349 16.73 -5.32 -7.02
N GLN A 350 16.53 -4.88 -5.80
CA GLN A 350 17.29 -5.30 -4.63
C GLN A 350 16.32 -5.70 -3.52
N ILE A 351 16.81 -6.45 -2.55
CA ILE A 351 16.06 -6.76 -1.33
C ILE A 351 16.72 -5.98 -0.20
N THR A 352 15.95 -5.19 0.51
CA THR A 352 16.46 -4.46 1.68
C THR A 352 16.85 -5.40 2.80
N SER A 353 17.81 -4.97 3.61
CA SER A 353 18.21 -5.73 4.79
C SER A 353 17.04 -5.85 5.78
N SER A 354 17.01 -6.98 6.49
CA SER A 354 16.11 -7.20 7.62
C SER A 354 16.96 -7.34 8.89
N PRO A 355 17.23 -6.21 9.57
CA PRO A 355 18.19 -6.21 10.69
C PRO A 355 17.70 -7.00 11.92
N GLY A 356 16.50 -7.56 11.87
CA GLY A 356 15.94 -8.37 12.95
C GLY A 356 15.10 -7.58 13.94
N GLY A 357 14.23 -8.32 14.61
CA GLY A 357 13.16 -7.78 15.45
C GLY A 357 13.64 -7.11 16.74
N GLY A 358 12.70 -6.46 17.39
CA GLY A 358 12.84 -5.96 18.75
C GLY A 358 12.30 -6.96 19.77
N LEU A 359 12.61 -6.70 21.02
CA LEU A 359 12.06 -7.42 22.16
C LEU A 359 10.88 -6.63 22.73
N ALA A 360 9.71 -7.26 22.85
CA ALA A 360 8.58 -6.76 23.64
C ALA A 360 8.57 -7.48 25.00
N ARG A 361 8.73 -6.72 26.07
CA ARG A 361 8.64 -7.24 27.43
C ARG A 361 7.54 -6.52 28.18
N SER A 362 6.57 -7.28 28.68
CA SER A 362 5.50 -6.73 29.52
C SER A 362 5.49 -7.44 30.86
N ARG A 363 5.38 -6.65 31.93
CA ARG A 363 5.19 -7.14 33.28
C ARG A 363 3.86 -6.64 33.80
N TYR A 364 3.05 -7.55 34.27
CA TYR A 364 1.76 -7.27 34.88
C TYR A 364 1.82 -7.66 36.34
N ARG A 365 1.39 -6.77 37.23
CA ARG A 365 1.23 -7.08 38.64
C ARG A 365 -0.24 -6.82 38.99
N LEU A 366 -0.86 -7.81 39.60
CA LEU A 366 -2.24 -7.74 40.07
C LEU A 366 -2.20 -7.81 41.60
N SER A 367 -2.78 -6.83 42.26
CA SER A 367 -2.98 -6.80 43.70
C SER A 367 -4.46 -6.63 44.01
N ARG A 368 -4.92 -7.31 45.06
CA ARG A 368 -6.32 -7.26 45.46
C ARG A 368 -6.50 -6.21 46.57
N ALA A 369 -7.36 -5.25 46.33
CA ALA A 369 -7.84 -4.32 47.34
C ALA A 369 -8.95 -4.96 48.18
N ASP A 370 -9.15 -4.45 49.40
CA ASP A 370 -10.12 -5.00 50.36
C ASP A 370 -11.58 -4.83 49.93
N ASP A 371 -11.86 -3.90 49.03
CA ASP A 371 -13.19 -3.59 48.46
C ASP A 371 -13.59 -4.48 47.26
N GLY A 372 -12.70 -5.41 46.87
CA GLY A 372 -12.94 -6.31 45.74
C GLY A 372 -12.53 -5.76 44.39
N VAL A 373 -11.95 -4.56 44.33
CA VAL A 373 -11.27 -3.99 43.17
C VAL A 373 -9.91 -4.68 43.03
N VAL A 374 -9.48 -4.91 41.81
CA VAL A 374 -8.13 -5.42 41.52
C VAL A 374 -7.31 -4.29 40.93
N GLU A 375 -6.24 -3.93 41.61
CA GLU A 375 -5.24 -3.02 41.07
C GLU A 375 -4.37 -3.76 40.07
N LEU A 376 -4.16 -3.12 38.93
CA LEU A 376 -3.30 -3.60 37.83
C LEU A 376 -2.16 -2.60 37.59
N GLU A 377 -0.94 -3.02 37.86
CA GLU A 377 0.25 -2.32 37.40
C GLU A 377 0.75 -2.95 36.09
N VAL A 378 0.97 -2.13 35.08
CA VAL A 378 1.55 -2.56 33.80
C VAL A 378 2.84 -1.82 33.55
N ARG A 379 3.90 -2.56 33.27
CA ARG A 379 5.17 -2.01 32.81
C ARG A 379 5.57 -2.71 31.52
N THR A 380 5.70 -1.98 30.42
CA THR A 380 6.22 -2.49 29.15
C THR A 380 7.57 -1.86 28.85
N GLU A 381 8.51 -2.68 28.43
CA GLU A 381 9.85 -2.29 27.97
C GLU A 381 10.06 -2.92 26.59
N ASP A 382 9.94 -2.11 25.56
CA ASP A 382 10.06 -2.58 24.18
C ASP A 382 11.33 -2.00 23.55
N THR A 383 12.08 -2.81 22.77
CA THR A 383 13.28 -2.39 22.05
C THR A 383 13.13 -2.66 20.56
N GLY A 384 13.90 -1.94 19.71
CA GLY A 384 13.92 -2.10 18.27
C GLY A 384 12.52 -1.92 17.67
N GLU A 385 12.12 -2.81 16.77
CA GLU A 385 10.84 -2.77 16.08
C GLU A 385 9.62 -2.81 17.05
N ALA A 386 9.72 -3.54 18.16
CA ALA A 386 8.64 -3.57 19.15
C ALA A 386 8.48 -2.18 19.80
N ALA A 387 9.59 -1.48 20.06
CA ALA A 387 9.56 -0.10 20.55
C ALA A 387 8.91 0.84 19.53
N ASP A 388 9.22 0.71 18.26
CA ASP A 388 8.63 1.53 17.21
C ASP A 388 7.14 1.29 17.06
N ARG A 389 6.70 0.03 17.07
CA ARG A 389 5.26 -0.30 17.11
C ARG A 389 4.56 0.32 18.32
N ARG A 390 5.18 0.28 19.52
CA ARG A 390 4.63 0.87 20.72
C ARG A 390 4.52 2.38 20.60
N ARG A 391 5.55 3.03 20.06
CA ARG A 391 5.55 4.48 19.80
C ARG A 391 4.41 4.87 18.87
N VAL A 392 4.22 4.16 17.74
CA VAL A 392 3.14 4.41 16.80
C VAL A 392 1.77 4.20 17.43
N GLN A 393 1.59 3.15 18.23
CA GLN A 393 0.31 2.89 18.91
C GLN A 393 -0.08 3.99 19.89
N ILE A 394 0.89 4.55 20.59
CA ILE A 394 0.64 5.44 21.73
C ILE A 394 1.01 6.90 21.42
N ALA A 395 2.16 7.16 20.79
CA ALA A 395 2.73 8.50 20.65
C ALA A 395 2.04 9.39 19.59
N GLY A 396 1.24 8.84 18.71
CA GLY A 396 0.45 9.63 17.73
C GLY A 396 -0.62 10.54 18.39
N SER A 397 -0.77 10.52 19.71
CA SER A 397 -1.57 11.49 20.44
C SER A 397 -1.05 11.67 21.86
N ARG A 398 -0.88 12.90 22.26
CA ARG A 398 -0.88 13.30 23.66
C ARG A 398 -2.27 13.11 24.31
N ASP A 399 -3.17 12.39 23.64
CA ASP A 399 -4.54 12.16 24.11
C ASP A 399 -4.55 10.96 25.07
N PRO A 400 -4.77 11.16 26.36
CA PRO A 400 -4.87 10.10 27.37
C PRO A 400 -5.91 9.01 26.99
N ARG A 401 -6.88 9.38 26.15
CA ARG A 401 -7.91 8.44 25.68
C ARG A 401 -7.39 7.34 24.77
N ARG A 402 -6.23 7.53 24.11
CA ARG A 402 -5.61 6.45 23.31
C ARG A 402 -4.97 5.39 24.21
N ILE A 403 -4.35 5.82 25.28
CA ILE A 403 -3.76 4.90 26.26
C ILE A 403 -4.86 4.12 26.97
N ALA A 404 -5.93 4.81 27.37
CA ALA A 404 -7.10 4.16 27.94
C ALA A 404 -7.71 3.14 26.96
N ARG A 405 -7.86 3.48 25.69
CA ARG A 405 -8.35 2.55 24.66
C ARG A 405 -7.40 1.37 24.44
N TRP A 406 -6.09 1.61 24.41
CA TRP A 406 -5.12 0.53 24.33
C TRP A 406 -5.22 -0.39 25.56
N LEU A 407 -5.27 0.17 26.77
CA LEU A 407 -5.45 -0.59 28.00
C LEU A 407 -6.75 -1.41 27.97
N GLN A 408 -7.87 -0.79 27.60
CA GLN A 408 -9.16 -1.48 27.51
C GLN A 408 -9.20 -2.55 26.41
N SER A 409 -8.37 -2.41 25.34
CA SER A 409 -8.24 -3.48 24.34
C SER A 409 -7.53 -4.73 24.88
N GLN A 410 -6.61 -4.55 25.82
CA GLN A 410 -5.88 -5.63 26.50
C GLN A 410 -6.67 -6.17 27.71
N PHE A 411 -7.25 -5.25 28.47
CA PHE A 411 -7.99 -5.53 29.70
C PHE A 411 -9.37 -4.84 29.66
N PRO A 412 -10.39 -5.47 29.06
CA PRO A 412 -11.72 -4.91 28.98
C PRO A 412 -12.28 -4.55 30.37
N GLY A 413 -12.71 -3.30 30.52
CA GLY A 413 -13.23 -2.78 31.80
C GLY A 413 -12.14 -2.34 32.78
N ALA A 414 -10.91 -2.09 32.31
CA ALA A 414 -9.88 -1.42 33.08
C ALA A 414 -10.01 0.11 32.94
N ASP A 415 -9.90 0.79 34.08
CA ASP A 415 -9.87 2.25 34.16
C ASP A 415 -8.54 2.72 34.76
N LEU A 416 -7.93 3.75 34.15
CA LEU A 416 -6.70 4.35 34.65
C LEU A 416 -6.96 5.04 36.00
N VAL A 417 -6.08 4.80 36.96
CA VAL A 417 -6.11 5.44 38.28
C VAL A 417 -5.36 6.76 38.27
N GLU A 418 -4.30 6.83 37.47
CA GLU A 418 -3.43 8.00 37.34
C GLU A 418 -2.92 8.13 35.90
N ASP A 419 -2.34 9.28 35.57
CA ASP A 419 -1.70 9.48 34.25
C ASP A 419 -0.52 8.54 34.10
N PRO A 420 -0.42 7.82 32.96
CA PRO A 420 0.68 6.88 32.73
C PRO A 420 2.03 7.59 32.53
N GLU A 421 3.09 6.98 33.01
CA GLU A 421 4.45 7.42 32.70
C GLU A 421 4.87 6.84 31.33
N LEU A 422 5.20 7.75 30.41
CA LEU A 422 5.56 7.41 29.04
C LEU A 422 6.96 7.90 28.66
N ARG A 423 7.81 6.99 28.20
CA ARG A 423 9.09 7.32 27.57
C ARG A 423 9.14 6.71 26.17
N LEU A 424 8.59 7.46 25.21
CA LEU A 424 8.35 7.02 23.84
C LEU A 424 9.11 7.89 22.82
N VAL A 425 10.37 8.23 23.13
CA VAL A 425 11.19 9.06 22.23
C VAL A 425 11.69 8.21 21.06
N PRO A 426 11.45 8.61 19.80
CA PRO A 426 11.98 7.90 18.63
C PRO A 426 13.52 7.77 18.73
N GLY A 427 14.02 6.59 18.37
CA GLY A 427 15.46 6.28 18.43
C GLY A 427 16.04 6.10 19.84
N GLN A 428 15.24 6.17 20.89
CA GLN A 428 15.68 5.91 22.27
C GLN A 428 15.04 4.63 22.80
N ASP A 429 15.79 3.56 22.86
CA ASP A 429 15.37 2.32 23.48
C ASP A 429 15.70 2.29 24.98
N PRO A 430 14.90 1.62 25.80
CA PRO A 430 13.59 1.05 25.46
C PRO A 430 12.48 2.10 25.34
N ALA A 431 11.42 1.79 24.55
CA ALA A 431 10.15 2.47 24.69
C ALA A 431 9.48 1.95 25.98
N LEU A 432 9.23 2.86 26.91
CA LEU A 432 8.71 2.51 28.24
C LEU A 432 7.27 3.02 28.40
N VAL A 433 6.37 2.16 28.88
CA VAL A 433 5.04 2.52 29.35
C VAL A 433 4.85 1.95 30.74
N GLU A 434 4.61 2.81 31.73
CA GLU A 434 4.23 2.42 33.09
C GLU A 434 2.86 3.01 33.38
N LEU A 435 1.92 2.19 33.83
CA LEU A 435 0.59 2.65 34.19
C LEU A 435 0.01 1.83 35.36
N ARG A 436 -0.93 2.46 36.05
CA ARG A 436 -1.76 1.82 37.06
C ARG A 436 -3.22 1.96 36.67
N ALA A 437 -3.96 0.88 36.84
CA ALA A 437 -5.37 0.82 36.52
C ALA A 437 -6.13 0.00 37.56
N GLU A 438 -7.40 0.30 37.69
CA GLU A 438 -8.34 -0.55 38.44
C GLU A 438 -9.13 -1.41 37.45
N VAL A 439 -9.27 -2.69 37.77
CA VAL A 439 -10.03 -3.62 36.98
C VAL A 439 -11.08 -4.28 37.85
N SER A 440 -12.33 -4.22 37.45
CA SER A 440 -13.37 -4.90 38.21
C SER A 440 -13.16 -6.42 38.15
N ARG A 441 -13.40 -7.12 39.26
CA ARG A 441 -13.27 -8.57 39.35
C ARG A 441 -14.10 -9.31 38.29
N SER A 442 -15.24 -8.75 37.92
CA SER A 442 -16.12 -9.29 36.86
C SER A 442 -15.51 -9.17 35.48
N ALA A 443 -14.66 -8.17 35.25
CA ALA A 443 -13.95 -8.00 33.97
C ALA A 443 -12.78 -8.99 33.81
N LEU A 444 -12.12 -9.40 34.91
CA LEU A 444 -11.08 -10.43 34.91
C LEU A 444 -11.64 -11.84 34.82
N LEU A 445 -12.82 -12.07 35.35
CA LEU A 445 -13.54 -13.35 35.29
C LEU A 445 -14.54 -13.27 34.14
N GLY A 446 -14.13 -13.58 32.91
CA GLY A 446 -15.09 -13.71 31.80
C GLY A 446 -16.15 -14.78 32.10
N ALA A 447 -17.23 -14.83 31.34
CA ALA A 447 -18.40 -15.72 31.54
C ALA A 447 -18.11 -17.23 31.52
N GLY A 448 -16.85 -17.67 31.52
CA GLY A 448 -16.39 -19.05 31.49
C GLY A 448 -15.15 -19.38 32.35
N GLY A 449 -14.70 -18.48 33.22
CA GLY A 449 -13.50 -18.69 34.02
C GLY A 449 -12.38 -17.68 33.83
N ILE A 450 -11.22 -17.90 34.42
CA ILE A 450 -10.05 -17.03 34.34
C ILE A 450 -9.66 -16.82 32.87
N ARG A 451 -9.68 -15.58 32.40
CA ARG A 451 -9.11 -15.24 31.10
C ARG A 451 -7.60 -15.45 31.17
N SER A 452 -7.03 -16.11 30.17
CA SER A 452 -5.58 -16.17 30.01
C SER A 452 -5.04 -14.76 29.78
N PHE A 453 -4.06 -14.36 30.58
CA PHE A 453 -3.31 -13.14 30.34
C PHE A 453 -2.40 -13.34 29.11
N PRO A 454 -2.17 -12.29 28.30
CA PRO A 454 -1.16 -12.35 27.24
C PRO A 454 0.24 -12.38 27.89
N GLY A 455 0.82 -13.57 28.04
CA GLY A 455 2.14 -13.79 28.61
C GLY A 455 2.18 -14.93 29.64
N GLU A 456 3.37 -15.45 29.90
CA GLU A 456 3.60 -16.35 31.02
C GLU A 456 3.47 -15.56 32.34
N VAL A 457 2.70 -16.12 33.27
CA VAL A 457 2.58 -15.59 34.63
C VAL A 457 3.69 -16.24 35.44
N ASP A 458 4.71 -15.46 35.87
CA ASP A 458 5.70 -15.89 36.87
C ASP A 458 5.07 -15.93 38.26
#